data_849fb0efd8a263e9c64d0bd27ac3634e
#
_entry.id   849fb0efd8a263e9c64d0bd27ac3634e
#
_cell.length_a   1.000
_cell.length_b   1.000
_cell.length_c   1.000
_cell.angle_alpha   90.00
_cell.angle_beta   90.00
_cell.angle_gamma   90.00
#
_symmetry.space_group_name_H-M   'P 1'
#
loop_
_entity.id
_entity.type
_entity.pdbx_description
1 polymer ?
#
loop_
_entity_poly.entity_id
_entity_poly.type
_entity_poly.pdbx_seq_one_letter_code
_entity_poly.pdbx_strand_id
1 'polypeptide(L)'
;MRDAADMMSAMVLARMTRELDEGECKRRNALSTTSPGFVLRPGDVGTVVETFGTNEAFLVEFNKNGHAAANSCDWLGVLYPAEIEVSQSSPDKV
;
A
#
# COMPACT_ATOMS: atom_id res chain seq x y z
N MET A 1 -12.49 -1.59 27.22
CA MET A 1 -12.94 -1.95 25.94
C MET A 1 -12.07 -1.34 24.86
N ARG A 2 -11.92 -2.08 23.80
CA ARG A 2 -11.15 -1.55 22.69
C ARG A 2 -12.03 -0.63 21.94
N ASP A 3 -11.54 0.45 21.56
CA ASP A 3 -12.32 1.39 20.81
C ASP A 3 -11.71 1.58 19.44
N ALA A 4 -12.30 2.43 18.67
CA ALA A 4 -11.84 2.64 17.31
C ALA A 4 -10.43 3.19 17.28
N ALA A 5 -10.03 3.92 18.29
CA ALA A 5 -8.69 4.47 18.30
C ALA A 5 -7.65 3.39 18.41
N ASP A 6 -7.93 2.35 19.19
CA ASP A 6 -7.02 1.22 19.26
C ASP A 6 -6.90 0.53 17.94
N MET A 7 -7.99 0.35 17.25
CA MET A 7 -7.95 -0.31 15.96
C MET A 7 -7.24 0.53 14.94
N MET A 8 -7.42 1.84 15.01
CA MET A 8 -6.79 2.72 14.06
C MET A 8 -5.32 2.92 14.34
N SER A 9 -4.87 2.55 15.52
CA SER A 9 -3.49 2.78 15.87
C SER A 9 -2.56 1.74 15.27
N ALA A 10 -3.08 0.66 14.73
CA ALA A 10 -2.26 -0.37 14.10
C ALA A 10 -2.49 -0.31 12.60
N MET A 11 -1.46 -0.02 11.85
CA MET A 11 -1.54 0.13 10.43
C MET A 11 -0.51 -0.76 9.78
N VAL A 12 -0.91 -1.50 8.78
CA VAL A 12 0.00 -2.37 8.06
C VAL A 12 0.47 -1.63 6.83
N LEU A 13 1.77 -1.48 6.70
CA LEU A 13 2.38 -0.72 5.62
C LEU A 13 3.16 -1.63 4.71
N ALA A 14 3.21 -1.26 3.45
CA ALA A 14 3.99 -1.98 2.44
C ALA A 14 4.97 -1.01 1.81
N ARG A 15 6.25 -1.32 1.89
CA ARG A 15 7.29 -0.49 1.30
C ARG A 15 7.81 -1.20 0.07
N MET A 16 7.85 -0.51 -1.05
CA MET A 16 8.33 -1.08 -2.30
C MET A 16 9.82 -1.38 -2.19
N THR A 17 10.22 -2.57 -2.62
CA THR A 17 11.63 -2.93 -2.71
C THR A 17 12.07 -3.01 -4.16
N ARG A 18 11.13 -2.96 -5.10
CA ARG A 18 11.40 -2.99 -6.53
C ARG A 18 10.61 -1.92 -7.21
N GLU A 19 11.02 -1.56 -8.38
CA GLU A 19 10.26 -0.61 -9.18
C GLU A 19 9.14 -1.32 -9.91
N LEU A 20 7.98 -0.67 -10.00
CA LEU A 20 6.89 -1.12 -10.83
C LEU A 20 6.67 -0.03 -11.85
N ASP A 21 6.91 -0.33 -13.12
CA ASP A 21 6.84 0.69 -14.15
C ASP A 21 5.40 1.11 -14.45
N GLU A 22 5.26 2.12 -15.28
CA GLU A 22 3.96 2.71 -15.55
C GLU A 22 2.97 1.71 -16.12
N GLY A 23 3.44 0.88 -17.05
CA GLY A 23 2.56 -0.11 -17.67
C GLY A 23 2.04 -1.12 -16.68
N GLU A 24 2.90 -1.57 -15.80
CA GLU A 24 2.51 -2.54 -14.79
C GLU A 24 1.61 -1.91 -13.75
N CYS A 25 1.90 -0.69 -13.35
CA CYS A 25 1.03 0.02 -12.41
C CYS A 25 -0.35 0.21 -13.00
N LYS A 26 -0.41 0.57 -14.28
CA LYS A 26 -1.70 0.76 -14.94
C LYS A 26 -2.47 -0.54 -15.01
N ARG A 27 -1.78 -1.64 -15.32
CA ARG A 27 -2.46 -2.92 -15.46
C ARG A 27 -3.01 -3.44 -14.15
N ARG A 28 -2.31 -3.20 -13.04
CA ARG A 28 -2.73 -3.71 -11.73
C ARG A 28 -3.70 -2.79 -11.02
N ASN A 29 -3.85 -1.56 -11.48
CA ASN A 29 -4.67 -0.58 -10.77
C ASN A 29 -6.14 -0.98 -10.81
N ALA A 30 -6.75 -1.07 -9.64
CA ALA A 30 -8.16 -1.44 -9.52
C ALA A 30 -9.09 -0.23 -9.56
N LEU A 31 -8.53 0.96 -9.54
CA LEU A 31 -9.35 2.18 -9.60
C LEU A 31 -9.78 2.44 -11.04
N SER A 32 -10.88 3.14 -11.19
CA SER A 32 -11.38 3.44 -12.52
C SER A 32 -10.56 4.51 -13.24
N THR A 33 -9.78 5.27 -12.49
CA THR A 33 -8.93 6.30 -13.10
C THR A 33 -7.49 6.05 -12.69
N THR A 34 -6.58 6.42 -13.55
CA THR A 34 -5.16 6.25 -13.31
C THR A 34 -4.46 7.57 -13.55
N SER A 35 -3.59 7.95 -12.63
CA SER A 35 -2.78 9.15 -12.84
C SER A 35 -1.76 8.88 -13.94
N PRO A 36 -1.64 9.75 -14.92
CA PRO A 36 -0.65 9.55 -15.98
C PRO A 36 0.76 9.54 -15.39
N GLY A 37 1.57 8.61 -15.87
CA GLY A 37 2.95 8.54 -15.44
C GLY A 37 3.15 7.96 -14.06
N PHE A 38 2.14 7.34 -13.48
CA PHE A 38 2.27 6.78 -12.13
C PHE A 38 3.21 5.59 -12.14
N VAL A 39 4.21 5.64 -11.28
CA VAL A 39 5.23 4.61 -11.15
C VAL A 39 5.45 4.39 -9.66
N LEU A 40 5.65 3.15 -9.27
CA LEU A 40 6.06 2.85 -7.90
C LEU A 40 7.54 2.58 -7.88
N ARG A 41 8.26 3.21 -6.97
CA ARG A 41 9.70 3.11 -6.88
C ARG A 41 10.11 2.52 -5.55
N PRO A 42 11.30 1.93 -5.47
CA PRO A 42 11.77 1.42 -4.19
C PRO A 42 11.75 2.53 -3.14
N GLY A 43 11.23 2.19 -1.98
CA GLY A 43 11.09 3.17 -0.91
C GLY A 43 9.72 3.79 -0.79
N ASP A 44 8.90 3.70 -1.83
CA ASP A 44 7.53 4.19 -1.73
C ASP A 44 6.76 3.34 -0.73
N VAL A 45 5.90 3.96 0.05
CA VAL A 45 5.17 3.29 1.12
C VAL A 45 3.68 3.46 0.92
N GLY A 46 2.96 2.35 0.92
CA GLY A 46 1.52 2.38 0.85
C GLY A 46 0.91 1.68 2.06
N THR A 47 -0.40 1.66 2.09
CA THR A 47 -1.15 1.03 3.16
C THR A 47 -1.76 -0.27 2.66
N VAL A 48 -1.57 -1.35 3.42
CA VAL A 48 -2.18 -2.62 3.08
C VAL A 48 -3.64 -2.58 3.47
N VAL A 49 -4.50 -2.79 2.49
CA VAL A 49 -5.94 -2.76 2.70
C VAL A 49 -6.45 -4.15 2.98
N GLU A 50 -5.86 -5.13 2.33
CA GLU A 50 -6.30 -6.51 2.48
C GLU A 50 -5.13 -7.45 2.21
N THR A 51 -5.15 -8.60 2.87
CA THR A 51 -4.14 -9.63 2.69
C THR A 51 -4.85 -10.88 2.15
N PHE A 52 -4.25 -11.50 1.16
CA PHE A 52 -4.82 -12.69 0.54
C PHE A 52 -3.98 -13.90 0.91
N GLY A 53 -4.65 -15.01 1.18
CA GLY A 53 -4.01 -16.24 1.54
C GLY A 53 -3.21 -16.07 2.82
N THR A 54 -2.12 -16.80 2.93
CA THR A 54 -1.24 -16.69 4.08
C THR A 54 -0.09 -15.78 3.67
N ASN A 55 -0.38 -14.50 3.56
CA ASN A 55 0.59 -13.49 3.14
C ASN A 55 1.10 -13.76 1.74
N GLU A 56 0.22 -14.23 0.86
CA GLU A 56 0.62 -14.56 -0.49
C GLU A 56 0.52 -13.37 -1.43
N ALA A 57 -0.38 -12.45 -1.11
CA ALA A 57 -0.55 -11.24 -1.90
C ALA A 57 -1.20 -10.20 -1.03
N PHE A 58 -1.05 -8.94 -1.40
CA PHE A 58 -1.55 -7.82 -0.61
C PHE A 58 -2.21 -6.80 -1.51
N LEU A 59 -3.38 -6.32 -1.10
CA LEU A 59 -4.01 -5.20 -1.77
C LEU A 59 -3.50 -3.94 -1.08
N VAL A 60 -2.84 -3.07 -1.83
CA VAL A 60 -2.14 -1.92 -1.25
C VAL A 60 -2.58 -0.65 -1.95
N GLU A 61 -2.75 0.41 -1.19
CA GLU A 61 -3.10 1.70 -1.75
C GLU A 61 -1.97 2.70 -1.55
N PHE A 62 -1.77 3.55 -2.56
CA PHE A 62 -0.78 4.61 -2.54
C PHE A 62 -1.43 5.91 -3.00
N ASN A 63 -0.92 7.02 -2.52
CA ASN A 63 -1.28 8.28 -3.14
C ASN A 63 -0.25 8.59 -4.22
N LYS A 64 -0.48 9.65 -4.99
CA LYS A 64 0.37 9.92 -6.14
C LYS A 64 1.78 10.36 -5.78
N ASN A 65 2.01 10.66 -4.50
CA ASN A 65 3.33 11.03 -4.03
C ASN A 65 4.06 9.86 -3.43
N GLY A 66 3.51 8.66 -3.54
CA GLY A 66 4.14 7.48 -2.98
C GLY A 66 4.04 7.38 -1.48
N HIS A 67 3.05 8.04 -0.88
CA HIS A 67 2.85 7.99 0.56
C HIS A 67 1.50 7.39 0.87
N ALA A 68 1.41 6.79 2.04
CA ALA A 68 0.12 6.34 2.53
C ALA A 68 -0.67 7.56 2.97
N ALA A 69 -1.86 7.71 2.47
CA ALA A 69 -2.67 8.87 2.80
C ALA A 69 -4.06 8.42 3.17
N ALA A 70 -4.56 8.94 4.26
CA ALA A 70 -5.85 8.53 4.77
C ALA A 70 -6.99 8.93 3.85
N ASN A 71 -6.84 10.07 3.19
CA ASN A 71 -7.95 10.63 2.45
C ASN A 71 -7.79 10.62 0.94
N SER A 72 -6.77 9.96 0.45
CA SER A 72 -6.52 10.02 -0.98
C SER A 72 -5.89 8.72 -1.42
N CYS A 73 -6.48 8.11 -2.40
CA CYS A 73 -5.98 6.88 -2.97
C CYS A 73 -5.89 7.09 -4.47
N ASP A 74 -4.69 7.15 -4.98
CA ASP A 74 -4.46 7.38 -6.39
C ASP A 74 -4.10 6.09 -7.11
N TRP A 75 -3.78 5.05 -6.39
CA TRP A 75 -3.47 3.75 -6.97
C TRP A 75 -3.84 2.67 -5.95
N LEU A 76 -4.51 1.64 -6.42
CA LEU A 76 -4.91 0.52 -5.58
C LEU A 76 -4.69 -0.74 -6.39
N GLY A 77 -3.85 -1.63 -5.92
CA GLY A 77 -3.57 -2.84 -6.67
C GLY A 77 -2.91 -3.89 -5.83
N VAL A 78 -2.75 -5.07 -6.41
CA VAL A 78 -2.19 -6.22 -5.73
C VAL A 78 -0.68 -6.23 -5.90
N LEU A 79 0.02 -6.43 -4.80
CA LEU A 79 1.47 -6.56 -4.78
C LEU A 79 1.83 -7.86 -4.10
N TYR A 80 3.00 -8.38 -4.42
CA TYR A 80 3.44 -9.69 -3.96
C TYR A 80 4.64 -9.57 -3.03
N PRO A 81 4.87 -10.57 -2.19
CA PRO A 81 5.96 -10.48 -1.19
C PRO A 81 7.33 -10.17 -1.76
N ALA A 82 7.60 -10.61 -3.00
CA ALA A 82 8.89 -10.33 -3.61
C ALA A 82 9.06 -8.87 -3.99
N GLU A 83 7.99 -8.09 -3.95
CA GLU A 83 8.00 -6.71 -4.41
C GLU A 83 7.96 -5.71 -3.28
N ILE A 84 7.62 -6.14 -2.08
CA ILE A 84 7.42 -5.24 -0.95
C ILE A 84 7.97 -5.80 0.33
N GLU A 85 8.15 -4.91 1.30
CA GLU A 85 8.40 -5.27 2.68
C GLU A 85 7.20 -4.82 3.48
N VAL A 86 6.60 -5.73 4.23
CA VAL A 86 5.42 -5.42 5.01
C VAL A 86 5.81 -5.19 6.45
N SER A 87 5.31 -4.12 7.05
CA SER A 87 5.57 -3.83 8.44
C SER A 87 4.31 -3.28 9.07
N GLN A 88 4.24 -3.37 10.38
CA GLN A 88 3.10 -2.87 11.11
C GLN A 88 3.52 -1.67 11.92
N SER A 89 2.78 -0.59 11.73
CA SER A 89 3.05 0.62 12.48
C SER A 89 2.15 0.63 13.70
N SER A 90 2.71 0.98 14.84
CA SER A 90 1.93 1.04 16.06
C SER A 90 2.35 2.28 16.83
N PRO A 91 1.44 3.16 17.15
CA PRO A 91 1.78 4.36 17.89
C PRO A 91 2.19 4.08 19.32
N ASP A 92 1.94 2.93 19.81
CA ASP A 92 2.39 2.57 21.12
C ASP A 92 3.82 2.25 21.21
N LYS A 93 4.46 2.07 20.07
CA LYS A 93 5.82 1.75 20.08
C LYS A 93 6.59 2.97 20.26
N VAL A 94 6.94 3.33 21.29
CA VAL A 94 7.70 4.55 21.47
C VAL A 94 8.92 4.26 22.30
#